data_085a06e38ad1310c8dfb91e6a5f61717
#
_entry.id   085a06e38ad1310c8dfb91e6a5f61717
#
_cell.length_a   1.000
_cell.length_b   1.000
_cell.length_c   1.000
_cell.angle_alpha   90.00
_cell.angle_beta   90.00
_cell.angle_gamma   90.00
#
_symmetry.space_group_name_H-M   'P 1'
#
loop_
_entity.id
_entity.type
_entity.pdbx_description
1 polymer ?
#
loop_
_entity_poly.entity_id
_entity_poly.type
_entity_poly.pdbx_seq_one_letter_code
_entity_poly.pdbx_strand_id
1 'polypeptide(L)'
;MGVALANPIWEKPGMKPGDEAELTPLQYTYEQGITTFTTPLWYLGGLLAIVAVLAIFAIFQYKKRLLQMGLCAVNAILLTASMGVILYNVLISGKTYGNPADQGSFLTGFWAIIAGLVLNALANRFIRRDEKLVRQSNRIR
;
A
#
# COMPACT_ATOMS: atom_id res chain seq x y z
N MET A 1 -6.11 -2.66 -4.23
CA MET A 1 -5.31 -1.47 -4.61
C MET A 1 -6.16 -0.31 -5.12
N GLY A 2 -7.20 -0.50 -5.93
CA GLY A 2 -8.08 0.61 -6.34
C GLY A 2 -8.69 1.38 -5.17
N VAL A 3 -9.11 0.68 -4.12
CA VAL A 3 -9.62 1.32 -2.88
C VAL A 3 -8.53 2.17 -2.20
N ALA A 4 -7.27 1.68 -2.17
CA ALA A 4 -6.15 2.43 -1.59
C ALA A 4 -5.81 3.69 -2.39
N LEU A 5 -5.99 3.67 -3.73
CA LEU A 5 -5.75 4.83 -4.59
C LEU A 5 -6.85 5.89 -4.51
N ALA A 6 -8.07 5.46 -4.19
CA ALA A 6 -9.26 6.33 -4.18
C ALA A 6 -9.60 6.89 -2.79
N ASN A 7 -8.91 6.47 -1.73
CA ASN A 7 -9.22 6.86 -0.36
C ASN A 7 -8.00 7.42 0.36
N PRO A 8 -8.20 8.34 1.31
CA PRO A 8 -7.14 8.84 2.16
C PRO A 8 -6.54 7.72 3.02
N ILE A 9 -5.25 7.86 3.34
CA ILE A 9 -4.46 6.86 4.05
C ILE A 9 -4.39 7.17 5.53
N TRP A 10 -4.24 8.45 5.86
CA TRP A 10 -4.05 8.91 7.24
C TRP A 10 -4.52 10.36 7.38
N GLU A 11 -5.04 10.69 8.56
CA GLU A 11 -5.45 12.03 8.93
C GLU A 11 -5.02 12.36 10.35
N LYS A 12 -4.84 13.64 10.64
CA LYS A 12 -4.54 14.16 11.97
C LYS A 12 -5.17 15.53 12.17
N PRO A 13 -5.92 15.74 13.25
CA PRO A 13 -6.46 17.04 13.59
C PRO A 13 -5.34 18.02 13.99
N GLY A 14 -5.51 19.29 13.61
CA GLY A 14 -4.62 20.38 13.99
C GLY A 14 -4.89 20.88 15.40
N MET A 15 -4.16 21.92 15.81
CA MET A 15 -4.37 22.56 17.12
C MET A 15 -5.59 23.48 17.17
N LYS A 16 -6.03 24.00 16.02
CA LYS A 16 -7.22 24.86 15.91
C LYS A 16 -8.37 24.10 15.31
N PRO A 17 -9.62 24.40 15.69
CA PRO A 17 -10.79 23.83 15.05
C PRO A 17 -10.79 24.15 13.54
N GLY A 18 -10.86 23.11 12.72
CA GLY A 18 -10.84 23.23 11.26
C GLY A 18 -9.47 23.03 10.60
N ASP A 19 -8.37 22.99 11.36
CA ASP A 19 -7.06 22.63 10.82
C ASP A 19 -6.93 21.09 10.78
N GLU A 20 -6.54 20.54 9.63
CA GLU A 20 -6.37 19.09 9.44
C GLU A 20 -5.12 18.83 8.61
N ALA A 21 -4.47 17.69 8.88
CA ALA A 21 -3.44 17.14 8.01
C ALA A 21 -3.94 15.82 7.44
N GLU A 22 -3.83 15.65 6.13
CA GLU A 22 -4.30 14.48 5.41
C GLU A 22 -3.20 13.92 4.51
N LEU A 23 -3.00 12.61 4.57
CA LEU A 23 -2.14 11.87 3.67
C LEU A 23 -3.00 11.08 2.67
N THR A 24 -2.93 11.47 1.40
CA THR A 24 -3.52 10.73 0.28
C THR A 24 -2.42 10.01 -0.52
N PRO A 25 -2.75 9.10 -1.42
CA PRO A 25 -1.77 8.46 -2.30
C PRO A 25 -1.00 9.42 -3.21
N LEU A 26 -1.53 10.61 -3.47
CA LEU A 26 -0.96 11.56 -4.42
C LEU A 26 -0.30 12.76 -3.75
N GLN A 27 -0.72 13.11 -2.53
CA GLN A 27 -0.25 14.30 -1.84
C GLN A 27 -0.40 14.19 -0.33
N TYR A 28 0.45 14.91 0.39
CA TYR A 28 0.31 15.22 1.79
C TYR A 28 -0.13 16.67 1.93
N THR A 29 -1.28 16.90 2.51
CA THR A 29 -1.86 18.23 2.70
C THR A 29 -1.97 18.54 4.19
N TYR A 30 -1.63 19.75 4.60
CA TYR A 30 -1.87 20.20 5.96
C TYR A 30 -2.30 21.65 5.96
N GLU A 31 -3.20 21.99 6.87
CA GLU A 31 -3.77 23.30 7.02
C GLU A 31 -3.23 24.01 8.28
N GLN A 32 -2.86 25.29 8.12
CA GLN A 32 -2.48 26.17 9.23
C GLN A 32 -3.28 27.47 9.12
N GLY A 33 -4.41 27.54 9.77
CA GLY A 33 -5.33 28.68 9.71
C GLY A 33 -5.93 28.85 8.32
N ILE A 34 -5.54 29.89 7.59
CA ILE A 34 -6.08 30.19 6.25
C ILE A 34 -5.22 29.59 5.12
N THR A 35 -4.05 29.06 5.46
CA THR A 35 -3.07 28.60 4.45
C THR A 35 -3.03 27.08 4.41
N THR A 36 -3.25 26.52 3.20
CA THR A 36 -3.11 25.09 2.92
C THR A 36 -1.76 24.84 2.25
N PHE A 37 -0.99 23.95 2.84
CA PHE A 37 0.28 23.48 2.29
C PHE A 37 0.13 22.10 1.71
N THR A 38 0.60 21.88 0.48
CA THR A 38 0.50 20.61 -0.22
C THR A 38 1.87 20.16 -0.67
N THR A 39 2.27 18.96 -0.23
CA THR A 39 3.49 18.29 -0.69
C THR A 39 3.09 17.16 -1.65
N PRO A 40 3.51 17.20 -2.93
CA PRO A 40 3.15 16.17 -3.88
C PRO A 40 3.87 14.85 -3.57
N LEU A 41 3.13 13.73 -3.53
CA LEU A 41 3.59 12.36 -3.30
C LEU A 41 3.23 11.44 -4.47
N TRP A 42 3.26 11.99 -5.70
CA TRP A 42 2.88 11.25 -6.91
C TRP A 42 3.59 9.91 -7.06
N TYR A 43 4.81 9.77 -6.52
CA TYR A 43 5.56 8.52 -6.53
C TYR A 43 4.88 7.41 -5.70
N LEU A 44 4.18 7.75 -4.60
CA LEU A 44 3.42 6.78 -3.81
C LEU A 44 2.21 6.27 -4.61
N GLY A 45 1.46 7.18 -5.24
CA GLY A 45 0.37 6.81 -6.15
C GLY A 45 0.86 5.95 -7.32
N GLY A 46 2.01 6.31 -7.91
CA GLY A 46 2.67 5.53 -8.96
C GLY A 46 3.04 4.11 -8.51
N LEU A 47 3.63 3.95 -7.32
CA LEU A 47 3.93 2.64 -6.73
C LEU A 47 2.67 1.79 -6.57
N LEU A 48 1.60 2.35 -6.00
CA LEU A 48 0.33 1.64 -5.80
C LEU A 48 -0.34 1.27 -7.12
N ALA A 49 -0.24 2.12 -8.14
CA ALA A 49 -0.73 1.83 -9.49
C ALA A 49 0.04 0.67 -10.14
N ILE A 50 1.37 0.67 -10.05
CA ILE A 50 2.22 -0.42 -10.53
C ILE A 50 1.86 -1.73 -9.84
N VAL A 51 1.68 -1.72 -8.52
CA VAL A 51 1.23 -2.88 -7.73
C VAL A 51 -0.09 -3.42 -8.25
N ALA A 52 -1.06 -2.55 -8.56
CA ALA A 52 -2.35 -2.95 -9.11
C ALA A 52 -2.21 -3.62 -10.49
N VAL A 53 -1.41 -3.04 -11.38
CA VAL A 53 -1.15 -3.59 -12.73
C VAL A 53 -0.43 -4.94 -12.63
N LEU A 54 0.60 -5.06 -11.79
CA LEU A 54 1.32 -6.32 -11.59
C LEU A 54 0.42 -7.42 -11.01
N ALA A 55 -0.48 -7.07 -10.10
CA ALA A 55 -1.45 -8.02 -9.54
C ALA A 55 -2.40 -8.55 -10.63
N ILE A 56 -2.91 -7.68 -11.50
CA ILE A 56 -3.75 -8.07 -12.64
C ILE A 56 -2.94 -8.95 -13.60
N PHE A 57 -1.72 -8.55 -13.93
CA PHE A 57 -0.85 -9.31 -14.83
C PHE A 57 -0.53 -10.71 -14.28
N ALA A 58 -0.30 -10.83 -12.96
CA ALA A 58 -0.07 -12.11 -12.30
C ALA A 58 -1.27 -13.07 -12.45
N ILE A 59 -2.51 -12.55 -12.46
CA ILE A 59 -3.71 -13.36 -12.66
C ILE A 59 -3.70 -13.99 -14.07
N PHE A 60 -3.33 -13.23 -15.10
CA PHE A 60 -3.28 -13.75 -16.47
C PHE A 60 -2.15 -14.75 -16.73
N GLN A 61 -1.13 -14.81 -15.83
CA GLN A 61 -0.01 -15.75 -15.94
C GLN A 61 -0.25 -17.11 -15.26
N TYR A 62 -1.51 -17.52 -15.09
CA TYR A 62 -1.88 -18.78 -14.41
C TYR A 62 -1.23 -20.05 -15.01
N LYS A 63 -0.86 -20.05 -16.30
CA LYS A 63 -0.17 -21.15 -16.97
C LYS A 63 1.33 -21.24 -16.61
N LYS A 64 1.95 -20.10 -16.24
CA LYS A 64 3.39 -20.02 -15.91
C LYS A 64 3.57 -19.75 -14.41
N ARG A 65 3.37 -20.78 -13.58
CA ARG A 65 3.37 -20.71 -12.12
C ARG A 65 4.63 -20.08 -11.53
N LEU A 66 5.81 -20.40 -12.09
CA LEU A 66 7.07 -19.85 -11.62
C LEU A 66 7.13 -18.33 -11.82
N LEU A 67 6.67 -17.85 -12.99
CA LEU A 67 6.59 -16.42 -13.28
C LEU A 67 5.56 -15.74 -12.38
N GLN A 68 4.43 -16.38 -12.13
CA GLN A 68 3.41 -15.87 -11.21
C GLN A 68 3.95 -15.71 -9.77
N MET A 69 4.72 -16.68 -9.27
CA MET A 69 5.39 -16.57 -7.97
C MET A 69 6.40 -15.40 -7.93
N GLY A 70 7.16 -15.21 -9.02
CA GLY A 70 8.09 -14.08 -9.15
C GLY A 70 7.36 -12.73 -9.12
N LEU A 71 6.24 -12.61 -9.84
CA LEU A 71 5.41 -11.40 -9.84
C LEU A 71 4.83 -11.10 -8.44
N CYS A 72 4.35 -12.12 -7.74
CA CYS A 72 3.88 -11.96 -6.35
C CYS A 72 5.00 -11.50 -5.41
N ALA A 73 6.23 -11.98 -5.60
CA ALA A 73 7.37 -11.55 -4.80
C ALA A 73 7.74 -10.09 -5.07
N VAL A 74 7.81 -9.67 -6.33
CA VAL A 74 8.03 -8.28 -6.72
C VAL A 74 6.93 -7.38 -6.14
N ASN A 75 5.69 -7.81 -6.26
CA ASN A 75 4.54 -7.08 -5.75
C ASN A 75 4.59 -6.90 -4.21
N ALA A 76 5.05 -7.93 -3.48
CA ALA A 76 5.28 -7.85 -2.03
C ALA A 76 6.33 -6.77 -1.68
N ILE A 77 7.44 -6.72 -2.43
CA ILE A 77 8.51 -5.73 -2.22
C ILE A 77 7.96 -4.31 -2.43
N LEU A 78 7.23 -4.08 -3.53
CA LEU A 78 6.65 -2.78 -3.85
C LEU A 78 5.62 -2.34 -2.80
N LEU A 79 4.76 -3.25 -2.32
CA LEU A 79 3.81 -2.98 -1.24
C LEU A 79 4.51 -2.62 0.07
N THR A 80 5.59 -3.35 0.41
CA THR A 80 6.38 -3.06 1.61
C THR A 80 7.09 -1.70 1.48
N ALA A 81 7.62 -1.38 0.31
CA ALA A 81 8.20 -0.06 0.04
C ALA A 81 7.16 1.07 0.17
N SER A 82 5.96 0.87 -0.38
CA SER A 82 4.84 1.83 -0.24
C SER A 82 4.48 2.04 1.24
N MET A 83 4.42 0.97 2.03
CA MET A 83 4.18 1.05 3.47
C MET A 83 5.30 1.83 4.19
N GLY A 84 6.56 1.59 3.81
CA GLY A 84 7.71 2.35 4.35
C GLY A 84 7.61 3.84 4.07
N VAL A 85 7.22 4.23 2.86
CA VAL A 85 7.00 5.63 2.48
C VAL A 85 5.87 6.25 3.30
N ILE A 86 4.76 5.54 3.50
CA ILE A 86 3.62 6.01 4.30
C ILE A 86 4.05 6.24 5.74
N LEU A 87 4.68 5.25 6.37
CA LEU A 87 5.14 5.36 7.74
C LEU A 87 6.19 6.46 7.93
N TYR A 88 7.10 6.63 6.95
CA TYR A 88 8.06 7.72 6.96
C TYR A 88 7.35 9.10 7.01
N ASN A 89 6.37 9.33 6.13
CA ASN A 89 5.63 10.59 6.10
C ASN A 89 4.80 10.79 7.38
N VAL A 90 4.12 9.76 7.88
CA VAL A 90 3.34 9.83 9.12
C VAL A 90 4.23 10.11 10.34
N LEU A 91 5.36 9.42 10.45
CA LEU A 91 6.25 9.53 11.62
C LEU A 91 7.11 10.80 11.60
N ILE A 92 7.47 11.33 10.45
CA ILE A 92 8.31 12.52 10.33
C ILE A 92 7.45 13.76 10.13
N SER A 93 6.66 13.82 9.07
CA SER A 93 5.84 15.00 8.76
C SER A 93 4.64 15.12 9.71
N GLY A 94 4.00 13.98 10.06
CA GLY A 94 2.87 13.97 10.98
C GLY A 94 3.22 14.36 12.42
N LYS A 95 4.44 14.08 12.91
CA LYS A 95 4.88 14.50 14.26
C LYS A 95 5.05 16.01 14.41
N THR A 96 5.45 16.68 13.35
CA THR A 96 5.70 18.12 13.35
C THR A 96 4.41 18.95 13.25
N TYR A 97 3.28 18.28 12.93
CA TYR A 97 1.98 18.93 12.78
C TYR A 97 1.09 18.69 14.02
N GLY A 98 0.40 19.72 14.47
CA GLY A 98 -0.56 19.66 15.56
C GLY A 98 0.05 19.26 16.91
N ASN A 99 -0.72 18.54 17.74
CA ASN A 99 -0.27 18.07 19.05
C ASN A 99 0.69 16.87 18.90
N PRO A 100 1.94 16.93 19.42
CA PRO A 100 2.89 15.80 19.33
C PRO A 100 2.42 14.52 20.03
N ALA A 101 1.51 14.62 20.99
CA ALA A 101 0.95 13.46 21.71
C ALA A 101 -0.13 12.74 20.89
N ASP A 102 -0.70 13.39 19.89
CA ASP A 102 -1.69 12.80 18.98
C ASP A 102 -0.96 12.19 17.77
N GLN A 103 -1.21 10.93 17.49
CA GLN A 103 -0.61 10.23 16.36
C GLN A 103 -1.47 10.27 15.09
N GLY A 104 -2.67 10.84 15.16
CA GLY A 104 -3.65 10.80 14.08
C GLY A 104 -4.29 9.44 13.89
N SER A 105 -5.09 9.29 12.86
CA SER A 105 -5.87 8.10 12.56
C SER A 105 -5.54 7.52 11.19
N PHE A 106 -5.34 6.19 11.13
CA PHE A 106 -5.21 5.49 9.85
C PHE A 106 -6.58 5.21 9.24
N LEU A 107 -6.74 5.61 7.99
CA LEU A 107 -7.99 5.54 7.25
C LEU A 107 -8.08 4.30 6.33
N THR A 108 -9.16 4.23 5.57
CA THR A 108 -9.49 3.09 4.69
C THR A 108 -8.38 2.78 3.69
N GLY A 109 -7.67 3.79 3.16
CA GLY A 109 -6.55 3.61 2.24
C GLY A 109 -5.41 2.77 2.84
N PHE A 110 -5.06 3.03 4.10
CA PHE A 110 -4.03 2.27 4.83
C PHE A 110 -4.42 0.80 5.01
N TRP A 111 -5.63 0.56 5.49
CA TRP A 111 -6.14 -0.80 5.69
C TRP A 111 -6.26 -1.59 4.39
N ALA A 112 -6.57 -0.92 3.28
CA ALA A 112 -6.60 -1.54 1.96
C ALA A 112 -5.20 -1.98 1.50
N ILE A 113 -4.13 -1.27 1.86
CA ILE A 113 -2.74 -1.67 1.57
C ILE A 113 -2.35 -2.88 2.41
N ILE A 114 -2.68 -2.90 3.71
CA ILE A 114 -2.46 -4.06 4.59
C ILE A 114 -3.19 -5.29 4.06
N ALA A 115 -4.46 -5.16 3.71
CA ALA A 115 -5.23 -6.24 3.10
C ALA A 115 -4.57 -6.75 1.81
N GLY A 116 -4.06 -5.84 0.97
CA GLY A 116 -3.30 -6.18 -0.23
C GLY A 116 -2.04 -7.00 0.06
N LEU A 117 -1.28 -6.64 1.10
CA LEU A 117 -0.10 -7.40 1.55
C LEU A 117 -0.47 -8.82 1.98
N VAL A 118 -1.51 -8.96 2.82
CA VAL A 118 -1.98 -10.26 3.31
C VAL A 118 -2.47 -11.13 2.15
N LEU A 119 -3.29 -10.57 1.26
CA LEU A 119 -3.83 -11.30 0.10
C LEU A 119 -2.71 -11.72 -0.86
N ASN A 120 -1.71 -10.88 -1.09
CA ASN A 120 -0.55 -11.21 -1.92
C ASN A 120 0.30 -12.34 -1.29
N ALA A 121 0.49 -12.33 0.03
CA ALA A 121 1.18 -13.41 0.75
C ALA A 121 0.42 -14.74 0.66
N LEU A 122 -0.91 -14.70 0.84
CA LEU A 122 -1.78 -15.88 0.68
C LEU A 122 -1.74 -16.42 -0.74
N ALA A 123 -1.86 -15.55 -1.75
CA ALA A 123 -1.76 -15.93 -3.15
C ALA A 123 -0.44 -16.66 -3.44
N ASN A 124 0.70 -16.12 -3.01
CA ASN A 124 2.01 -16.75 -3.18
C ASN A 124 2.08 -18.12 -2.47
N ARG A 125 1.50 -18.25 -1.27
CA ARG A 125 1.44 -19.52 -0.54
C ARG A 125 0.62 -20.57 -1.30
N PHE A 126 -0.53 -20.20 -1.85
CA PHE A 126 -1.39 -21.11 -2.62
C PHE A 126 -0.73 -21.55 -3.92
N ILE A 127 -0.11 -20.64 -4.67
CA ILE A 127 0.60 -20.95 -5.91
C ILE A 127 1.75 -21.94 -5.64
N ARG A 128 2.54 -21.73 -4.57
CA ARG A 128 3.61 -22.65 -4.16
C ARG A 128 3.09 -24.03 -3.78
N ARG A 129 1.95 -24.11 -3.10
CA ARG A 129 1.32 -25.38 -2.74
C ARG A 129 0.87 -26.15 -3.98
N ASP A 130 0.24 -25.46 -4.90
CA ASP A 130 -0.24 -26.02 -6.16
C ASP A 130 0.92 -26.54 -7.04
N GLU A 131 2.02 -25.78 -7.13
CA GLU A 131 3.25 -26.20 -7.83
C GLU A 131 3.83 -27.49 -7.25
N LYS A 132 3.85 -27.63 -5.91
CA LYS A 132 4.33 -28.85 -5.24
C LYS A 132 3.47 -30.08 -5.61
N LEU A 133 2.15 -29.93 -5.63
CA LEU A 133 1.23 -31.01 -5.97
C LEU A 133 1.45 -31.51 -7.40
N VAL A 134 1.63 -30.60 -8.35
CA VAL A 134 1.90 -30.95 -9.76
C VAL A 134 3.23 -31.66 -9.94
N ARG A 135 4.29 -31.19 -9.27
CA ARG A 135 5.61 -31.85 -9.30
C ARG A 135 5.59 -33.24 -8.71
N GLN A 136 4.81 -33.48 -7.65
CA GLN A 136 4.65 -34.80 -7.06
C GLN A 136 3.89 -35.74 -8.00
N SER A 137 2.82 -35.29 -8.64
CA SER A 137 2.08 -36.06 -9.62
C SER A 137 2.93 -36.48 -10.81
N ASN A 138 3.82 -35.64 -11.30
CA ASN A 138 4.72 -35.95 -12.42
C ASN A 138 5.87 -36.92 -12.05
N ARG A 139 6.15 -37.11 -10.76
CA ARG A 139 7.16 -38.12 -10.31
C ARG A 139 6.63 -39.52 -10.19
N ILE A 140 5.32 -39.70 -10.16
CA ILE A 140 4.66 -41.00 -9.99
C ILE A 140 4.38 -41.65 -11.36
N ARG A 141 4.62 -40.95 -12.45
CA ARG A 141 4.59 -41.51 -13.82
C ARG A 141 5.99 -41.83 -14.31
#